data_b57062b5e296f2af85209a6445ae9ad4
#
_entry.id   b57062b5e296f2af85209a6445ae9ad4
#
_cell.length_a   1.000
_cell.length_b   1.000
_cell.length_c   1.000
_cell.angle_alpha   90.00
_cell.angle_beta   90.00
_cell.angle_gamma   90.00
#
_symmetry.space_group_name_H-M   'P 1'
#
loop_
_entity.id
_entity.type
_entity.pdbx_description
1 polymer ?
#
loop_
_entity_poly.entity_id
_entity_poly.type
_entity_poly.pdbx_seq_one_letter_code
_entity_poly.pdbx_strand_id
1 'polypeptide(L)'
;NPDLCVGCFRCFGVCNCTVFSEVDGQAWADPQKRCLKCMHCAAVCPVGAISWNGEAAVEEDVEKYSDEFRSELVKLVRQRRSYRHYMDRPVEDDILKEALELACWAPSAKNEHPTKWIVVREKERLDDMMNKILAWVQETGNSMEIMDSYKEGMNVVMGTAPALILAYCADDAVNPKQDTAIAMETVELLLQSQ
;
A
#
# COMPACT_ATOMS: atom_id res chain seq x y z
N ASN A 1 -15.16 -17.24 -18.92
CA ASN A 1 -16.39 -17.55 -19.63
C ASN A 1 -16.04 -18.07 -21.04
N PRO A 2 -16.19 -19.39 -21.32
CA PRO A 2 -15.87 -19.95 -22.64
C PRO A 2 -16.75 -19.40 -23.75
N ASP A 3 -18.02 -19.07 -23.48
CA ASP A 3 -18.93 -18.54 -24.50
C ASP A 3 -18.51 -17.20 -25.09
N LEU A 4 -17.70 -16.44 -24.37
CA LEU A 4 -17.14 -15.17 -24.79
C LEU A 4 -15.74 -15.30 -25.40
N CYS A 5 -15.02 -16.40 -25.11
CA CYS A 5 -13.63 -16.55 -25.51
C CYS A 5 -13.48 -16.73 -27.04
N VAL A 6 -12.72 -15.83 -27.65
CA VAL A 6 -12.45 -15.87 -29.12
C VAL A 6 -11.11 -16.52 -29.47
N GLY A 7 -10.44 -17.19 -28.52
CA GLY A 7 -9.19 -17.89 -28.78
C GLY A 7 -8.00 -17.01 -29.16
N CYS A 8 -7.96 -15.76 -28.76
CA CYS A 8 -6.87 -14.83 -29.12
C CYS A 8 -5.58 -15.05 -28.30
N PHE A 9 -5.61 -15.79 -27.22
CA PHE A 9 -4.52 -16.18 -26.33
C PHE A 9 -3.65 -15.03 -25.75
N ARG A 10 -4.12 -13.79 -25.76
CA ARG A 10 -3.40 -12.65 -25.15
C ARG A 10 -3.13 -12.88 -23.66
N CYS A 11 -4.05 -13.56 -22.97
CA CYS A 11 -3.93 -13.92 -21.57
C CYS A 11 -2.72 -14.81 -21.25
N PHE A 12 -2.25 -15.62 -22.22
CA PHE A 12 -1.03 -16.42 -22.04
C PHE A 12 0.23 -15.55 -21.94
N GLY A 13 0.34 -14.55 -22.82
CA GLY A 13 1.50 -13.67 -22.91
C GLY A 13 1.73 -12.81 -21.67
N VAL A 14 0.66 -12.52 -20.89
CA VAL A 14 0.75 -11.66 -19.71
C VAL A 14 0.74 -12.43 -18.38
N CYS A 15 0.50 -13.74 -18.41
CA CYS A 15 0.39 -14.54 -17.20
C CYS A 15 1.75 -15.10 -16.75
N ASN A 16 2.40 -14.42 -15.81
CA ASN A 16 3.68 -14.88 -15.23
C ASN A 16 3.59 -16.23 -14.51
N CYS A 17 2.39 -16.65 -14.11
CA CYS A 17 2.16 -17.95 -13.46
C CYS A 17 1.76 -19.06 -14.42
N THR A 18 1.71 -18.77 -15.73
CA THR A 18 1.34 -19.75 -16.76
C THR A 18 0.06 -20.55 -16.43
N VAL A 19 -0.94 -19.84 -15.89
CA VAL A 19 -2.20 -20.44 -15.42
C VAL A 19 -3.01 -21.05 -16.56
N PHE A 20 -2.90 -20.48 -17.77
CA PHE A 20 -3.73 -20.86 -18.91
C PHE A 20 -3.15 -22.01 -19.71
N SER A 21 -4.04 -22.85 -20.23
CA SER A 21 -3.80 -23.86 -21.28
C SER A 21 -4.84 -23.72 -22.38
N GLU A 22 -4.54 -24.22 -23.58
CA GLU A 22 -5.49 -24.28 -24.66
C GLU A 22 -6.35 -25.53 -24.55
N VAL A 23 -7.67 -25.36 -24.64
CA VAL A 23 -8.64 -26.45 -24.70
C VAL A 23 -9.68 -26.07 -25.77
N ASP A 24 -9.83 -26.91 -26.78
CA ASP A 24 -10.79 -26.72 -27.88
C ASP A 24 -10.71 -25.33 -28.56
N GLY A 25 -9.50 -24.79 -28.74
CA GLY A 25 -9.25 -23.49 -29.36
C GLY A 25 -9.52 -22.29 -28.43
N GLN A 26 -9.74 -22.50 -27.15
CA GLN A 26 -10.02 -21.48 -26.16
C GLN A 26 -8.99 -21.49 -25.02
N ALA A 27 -8.87 -20.36 -24.32
CA ALA A 27 -8.03 -20.25 -23.14
C ALA A 27 -8.76 -20.81 -21.91
N TRP A 28 -8.18 -21.80 -21.27
CA TRP A 28 -8.67 -22.43 -20.06
C TRP A 28 -7.74 -22.16 -18.88
N ALA A 29 -8.26 -21.65 -17.77
CA ALA A 29 -7.49 -21.43 -16.55
C ALA A 29 -7.45 -22.72 -15.72
N ASP A 30 -6.25 -23.23 -15.46
CA ASP A 30 -6.04 -24.41 -14.62
C ASP A 30 -6.25 -24.06 -13.14
N PRO A 31 -7.27 -24.61 -12.46
CA PRO A 31 -7.57 -24.31 -11.07
C PRO A 31 -6.52 -24.85 -10.09
N GLN A 32 -5.64 -25.75 -10.52
CA GLN A 32 -4.57 -26.32 -9.69
C GLN A 32 -3.31 -25.41 -9.70
N LYS A 33 -3.19 -24.52 -10.67
CA LYS A 33 -2.08 -23.60 -10.74
C LYS A 33 -2.30 -22.38 -9.85
N ARG A 34 -1.21 -21.93 -9.21
CA ARG A 34 -1.27 -20.75 -8.36
C ARG A 34 -1.53 -19.48 -9.19
N CYS A 35 -2.66 -18.83 -8.98
CA CYS A 35 -2.98 -17.52 -9.54
C CYS A 35 -2.59 -16.41 -8.55
N LEU A 36 -1.93 -15.35 -9.04
CA LEU A 36 -1.60 -14.16 -8.24
C LEU A 36 -2.76 -13.16 -8.15
N LYS A 37 -3.88 -13.41 -8.80
CA LYS A 37 -5.07 -12.51 -8.83
C LYS A 37 -4.75 -11.10 -9.33
N CYS A 38 -3.70 -10.94 -10.15
CA CYS A 38 -3.22 -9.64 -10.60
C CYS A 38 -4.06 -9.02 -11.73
N MET A 39 -5.07 -9.71 -12.22
CA MET A 39 -6.04 -9.29 -13.24
C MET A 39 -5.47 -8.87 -14.61
N HIS A 40 -4.16 -8.97 -14.86
CA HIS A 40 -3.56 -8.62 -16.16
C HIS A 40 -4.20 -9.38 -17.32
N CYS A 41 -4.54 -10.66 -17.12
CA CYS A 41 -5.22 -11.46 -18.15
C CYS A 41 -6.63 -10.96 -18.46
N ALA A 42 -7.34 -10.44 -17.45
CA ALA A 42 -8.66 -9.83 -17.65
C ALA A 42 -8.54 -8.48 -18.38
N ALA A 43 -7.56 -7.64 -18.00
CA ALA A 43 -7.32 -6.34 -18.61
C ALA A 43 -6.95 -6.41 -20.12
N VAL A 44 -6.26 -7.48 -20.55
CA VAL A 44 -5.90 -7.65 -21.99
C VAL A 44 -6.93 -8.43 -22.80
N CYS A 45 -8.01 -8.90 -22.18
CA CYS A 45 -9.03 -9.70 -22.86
C CYS A 45 -9.97 -8.79 -23.65
N PRO A 46 -9.95 -8.83 -25.00
CA PRO A 46 -10.71 -7.88 -25.82
C PRO A 46 -12.22 -8.07 -25.76
N VAL A 47 -12.68 -9.18 -25.18
CA VAL A 47 -14.10 -9.55 -25.10
C VAL A 47 -14.58 -9.77 -23.66
N GLY A 48 -13.77 -9.40 -22.65
CA GLY A 48 -14.16 -9.54 -21.24
C GLY A 48 -14.44 -10.97 -20.78
N ALA A 49 -13.83 -11.97 -21.45
CA ALA A 49 -14.09 -13.39 -21.14
C ALA A 49 -13.50 -13.86 -19.80
N ILE A 50 -12.63 -13.05 -19.17
CA ILE A 50 -11.92 -13.40 -17.94
C ILE A 50 -12.40 -12.53 -16.79
N SER A 51 -12.80 -13.17 -15.69
CA SER A 51 -13.20 -12.52 -14.45
C SER A 51 -12.61 -13.27 -13.26
N TRP A 52 -12.54 -12.63 -12.12
CA TRP A 52 -12.23 -13.25 -10.84
C TRP A 52 -13.42 -13.14 -9.90
N ASN A 53 -13.93 -14.26 -9.40
CA ASN A 53 -15.14 -14.32 -8.56
C ASN A 53 -16.36 -13.55 -9.14
N GLY A 54 -16.46 -13.50 -10.48
CA GLY A 54 -17.52 -12.76 -11.16
C GLY A 54 -17.21 -11.28 -11.41
N GLU A 55 -16.12 -10.77 -10.88
CA GLU A 55 -15.66 -9.41 -11.14
C GLU A 55 -14.82 -9.38 -12.44
N ALA A 56 -15.27 -8.59 -13.40
CA ALA A 56 -14.49 -8.29 -14.61
C ALA A 56 -13.39 -7.26 -14.28
N ALA A 57 -12.40 -7.14 -15.17
CA ALA A 57 -11.50 -6.00 -15.12
C ALA A 57 -12.31 -4.71 -15.29
N VAL A 58 -12.04 -3.71 -14.47
CA VAL A 58 -12.55 -2.36 -14.70
C VAL A 58 -11.81 -1.83 -15.94
N GLU A 59 -12.56 -1.49 -16.99
CA GLU A 59 -12.02 -0.71 -18.10
C GLU A 59 -11.83 0.73 -17.59
N GLU A 60 -10.64 1.03 -17.11
CA GLU A 60 -10.23 2.42 -16.96
C GLU A 60 -9.55 2.83 -18.27
N ASP A 61 -10.02 3.92 -18.86
CA ASP A 61 -9.28 4.57 -19.94
C ASP A 61 -7.92 4.99 -19.41
N VAL A 62 -6.88 4.26 -19.82
CA VAL A 62 -5.51 4.58 -19.45
C VAL A 62 -5.08 5.80 -20.26
N GLU A 63 -5.50 6.97 -19.81
CA GLU A 63 -4.97 8.22 -20.34
C GLU A 63 -3.47 8.33 -19.98
N LYS A 64 -2.70 8.86 -20.91
CA LYS A 64 -1.30 9.21 -20.62
C LYS A 64 -1.27 10.36 -19.64
N TYR A 65 -0.48 10.23 -18.60
CA TYR A 65 -0.24 11.35 -17.69
C TYR A 65 0.29 12.57 -18.44
N SER A 66 -0.23 13.75 -18.08
CA SER A 66 0.22 15.02 -18.64
C SER A 66 1.64 15.39 -18.18
N ASP A 67 2.31 16.29 -18.91
CA ASP A 67 3.61 16.83 -18.47
C ASP A 67 3.48 17.63 -17.17
N GLU A 68 2.33 18.26 -16.94
CA GLU A 68 2.01 18.92 -15.68
C GLU A 68 1.98 17.94 -14.53
N PHE A 69 1.25 16.81 -14.66
CA PHE A 69 1.23 15.77 -13.63
C PHE A 69 2.63 15.28 -13.30
N ARG A 70 3.46 15.01 -14.33
CA ARG A 70 4.84 14.60 -14.10
C ARG A 70 5.62 15.63 -13.32
N SER A 71 5.45 16.92 -13.63
CA SER A 71 6.12 18.01 -12.93
C SER A 71 5.70 18.12 -11.47
N GLU A 72 4.39 17.99 -11.18
CA GLU A 72 3.87 17.99 -9.81
C GLU A 72 4.35 16.76 -9.01
N LEU A 73 4.37 15.58 -9.61
CA LEU A 73 4.93 14.39 -8.97
C LEU A 73 6.41 14.56 -8.60
N VAL A 74 7.21 15.11 -9.51
CA VAL A 74 8.64 15.39 -9.23
C VAL A 74 8.78 16.40 -8.10
N LYS A 75 7.93 17.43 -8.07
CA LYS A 75 7.88 18.44 -7.01
C LYS A 75 7.52 17.80 -5.67
N LEU A 76 6.46 16.99 -5.62
CA LEU A 76 6.03 16.25 -4.42
C LEU A 76 7.19 15.42 -3.84
N VAL A 77 7.81 14.57 -4.65
CA VAL A 77 8.93 13.71 -4.21
C VAL A 77 10.13 14.53 -3.72
N ARG A 78 10.44 15.65 -4.37
CA ARG A 78 11.58 16.52 -3.98
C ARG A 78 11.31 17.36 -2.74
N GLN A 79 10.05 17.72 -2.49
CA GLN A 79 9.65 18.60 -1.38
C GLN A 79 9.25 17.84 -0.12
N ARG A 80 8.94 16.55 -0.24
CA ARG A 80 8.63 15.72 0.93
C ARG A 80 9.75 15.83 1.97
N ARG A 81 9.36 16.02 3.23
CA ARG A 81 10.28 16.08 4.38
C ARG A 81 9.68 15.30 5.55
N SER A 82 10.55 14.85 6.43
CA SER A 82 10.16 14.26 7.71
C SER A 82 9.75 15.37 8.67
N TYR A 83 8.50 15.78 8.60
CA TYR A 83 7.95 16.78 9.51
C TYR A 83 7.86 16.24 10.93
N ARG A 84 8.13 17.10 11.92
CA ARG A 84 8.06 16.77 13.35
C ARG A 84 7.21 17.77 14.14
N HIS A 85 6.79 18.85 13.49
CA HIS A 85 5.93 19.88 14.06
C HIS A 85 4.64 19.92 13.26
N TYR A 86 3.55 19.54 13.92
CA TYR A 86 2.22 19.50 13.34
C TYR A 86 1.34 20.54 14.03
N MET A 87 0.29 20.95 13.34
CA MET A 87 -0.74 21.80 13.93
C MET A 87 -1.52 21.01 14.97
N ASP A 88 -1.91 21.71 16.05
CA ASP A 88 -2.77 21.12 17.10
C ASP A 88 -4.23 21.10 16.62
N ARG A 89 -4.49 20.21 15.68
CA ARG A 89 -5.84 19.93 15.16
C ARG A 89 -5.93 18.46 14.72
N PRO A 90 -7.10 17.83 14.89
CA PRO A 90 -7.28 16.47 14.40
C PRO A 90 -7.15 16.42 12.87
N VAL A 91 -6.67 15.29 12.36
CA VAL A 91 -6.73 14.96 10.93
C VAL A 91 -8.13 14.43 10.63
N GLU A 92 -8.74 14.88 9.55
CA GLU A 92 -10.06 14.44 9.13
C GLU A 92 -10.07 12.95 8.77
N ASP A 93 -11.18 12.27 9.12
CA ASP A 93 -11.32 10.83 8.91
C ASP A 93 -11.23 10.44 7.45
N ASP A 94 -11.84 11.24 6.59
CA ASP A 94 -11.91 10.96 5.16
C ASP A 94 -10.52 11.02 4.49
N ILE A 95 -9.68 11.97 4.91
CA ILE A 95 -8.29 12.09 4.43
C ILE A 95 -7.48 10.83 4.79
N LEU A 96 -7.57 10.38 6.05
CA LEU A 96 -6.85 9.18 6.47
C LEU A 96 -7.39 7.92 5.79
N LYS A 97 -8.71 7.82 5.69
CA LYS A 97 -9.36 6.68 5.06
C LYS A 97 -8.99 6.57 3.59
N GLU A 98 -9.08 7.65 2.83
CA GLU A 98 -8.70 7.69 1.42
C GLU A 98 -7.23 7.28 1.23
N ALA A 99 -6.29 7.86 1.99
CA ALA A 99 -4.88 7.52 1.88
C ALA A 99 -4.60 6.03 2.18
N LEU A 100 -5.26 5.46 3.20
CA LEU A 100 -5.09 4.05 3.56
C LEU A 100 -5.75 3.10 2.56
N GLU A 101 -6.90 3.45 1.99
CA GLU A 101 -7.55 2.69 0.93
C GLU A 101 -6.72 2.69 -0.35
N LEU A 102 -6.20 3.85 -0.76
CA LEU A 102 -5.33 3.96 -1.94
C LEU A 102 -3.99 3.24 -1.75
N ALA A 103 -3.48 3.14 -0.53
CA ALA A 103 -2.26 2.37 -0.25
C ALA A 103 -2.41 0.86 -0.53
N CYS A 104 -3.64 0.34 -0.66
CA CYS A 104 -3.88 -1.04 -1.10
C CYS A 104 -3.43 -1.29 -2.56
N TRP A 105 -3.24 -0.26 -3.36
CA TRP A 105 -2.70 -0.34 -4.72
C TRP A 105 -1.17 -0.38 -4.77
N ALA A 106 -0.51 -0.20 -3.64
CA ALA A 106 0.94 -0.34 -3.57
C ALA A 106 1.35 -1.77 -3.98
N PRO A 107 2.40 -1.94 -4.80
CA PRO A 107 2.83 -3.27 -5.22
C PRO A 107 3.29 -4.10 -4.03
N SER A 108 3.04 -5.40 -4.08
CA SER A 108 3.47 -6.35 -3.06
C SER A 108 3.95 -7.66 -3.66
N ALA A 109 4.78 -8.40 -2.94
CA ALA A 109 5.26 -9.71 -3.38
C ALA A 109 4.07 -10.64 -3.62
N LYS A 110 4.06 -11.28 -4.80
CA LYS A 110 2.97 -12.18 -5.23
C LYS A 110 1.56 -11.57 -5.17
N ASN A 111 1.46 -10.24 -5.16
CA ASN A 111 0.20 -9.51 -5.07
C ASN A 111 -0.61 -9.88 -3.81
N GLU A 112 0.06 -10.07 -2.68
CA GLU A 112 -0.57 -10.51 -1.42
C GLU A 112 -1.20 -9.35 -0.64
N HIS A 113 -0.70 -8.12 -0.82
CA HIS A 113 -1.14 -6.91 -0.09
C HIS A 113 -1.28 -7.17 1.42
N PRO A 114 -0.21 -7.61 2.10
CA PRO A 114 -0.31 -8.11 3.47
C PRO A 114 -0.45 -7.02 4.52
N THR A 115 -0.21 -5.76 4.16
CA THR A 115 -0.17 -4.63 5.08
C THR A 115 -1.53 -4.30 5.65
N LYS A 116 -1.59 -4.14 6.96
CA LYS A 116 -2.75 -3.70 7.73
C LYS A 116 -2.40 -2.46 8.54
N TRP A 117 -3.41 -1.72 8.93
CA TRP A 117 -3.25 -0.40 9.52
C TRP A 117 -3.94 -0.28 10.87
N ILE A 118 -3.30 0.42 11.79
CA ILE A 118 -3.89 0.89 13.04
C ILE A 118 -3.69 2.40 13.08
N VAL A 119 -4.76 3.15 13.26
CA VAL A 119 -4.72 4.59 13.47
C VAL A 119 -4.98 4.88 14.94
N VAL A 120 -4.03 5.55 15.60
CA VAL A 120 -4.14 5.97 17.00
C VAL A 120 -4.27 7.49 17.03
N ARG A 121 -5.33 8.00 17.67
CA ARG A 121 -5.66 9.44 17.73
C ARG A 121 -5.82 9.97 19.16
N GLU A 122 -6.18 9.08 20.08
CA GLU A 122 -6.37 9.45 21.47
C GLU A 122 -5.05 9.86 22.09
N LYS A 123 -4.99 11.08 22.59
CA LYS A 123 -3.77 11.66 23.17
C LYS A 123 -3.19 10.78 24.27
N GLU A 124 -4.03 10.24 25.13
CA GLU A 124 -3.62 9.36 26.23
C GLU A 124 -2.92 8.08 25.73
N ARG A 125 -3.37 7.54 24.56
CA ARG A 125 -2.72 6.38 23.94
C ARG A 125 -1.38 6.74 23.32
N LEU A 126 -1.29 7.90 22.67
CA LEU A 126 -0.04 8.39 22.09
C LEU A 126 0.99 8.62 23.22
N ASP A 127 0.57 9.23 24.32
CA ASP A 127 1.42 9.46 25.50
C ASP A 127 1.84 8.12 26.14
N ASP A 128 0.94 7.14 26.27
CA ASP A 128 1.27 5.78 26.77
C ASP A 128 2.29 5.07 25.88
N MET A 129 2.11 5.15 24.55
CA MET A 129 3.07 4.58 23.59
C MET A 129 4.45 5.23 23.72
N MET A 130 4.51 6.56 23.86
CA MET A 130 5.77 7.25 24.06
C MET A 130 6.44 6.85 25.38
N ASN A 131 5.68 6.73 26.45
CA ASN A 131 6.19 6.26 27.75
C ASN A 131 6.78 4.83 27.66
N LYS A 132 6.15 3.94 26.89
CA LYS A 132 6.66 2.58 26.64
C LYS A 132 7.96 2.60 25.83
N ILE A 133 8.07 3.48 24.84
CA ILE A 133 9.32 3.67 24.08
C ILE A 133 10.44 4.15 25.01
N LEU A 134 10.18 5.15 25.84
CA LEU A 134 11.16 5.65 26.80
C LEU A 134 11.59 4.59 27.83
N ALA A 135 10.65 3.79 28.32
CA ALA A 135 10.97 2.67 29.22
C ALA A 135 11.86 1.62 28.53
N TRP A 136 11.58 1.28 27.28
CA TRP A 136 12.40 0.37 26.48
C TRP A 136 13.81 0.93 26.24
N VAL A 137 13.93 2.22 25.90
CA VAL A 137 15.22 2.91 25.73
C VAL A 137 16.03 2.82 27.02
N GLN A 138 15.41 3.08 28.17
CA GLN A 138 16.06 3.02 29.48
C GLN A 138 16.50 1.61 29.84
N GLU A 139 15.67 0.60 29.56
CA GLU A 139 15.94 -0.80 29.90
C GLU A 139 17.07 -1.38 29.02
N THR A 140 17.06 -1.07 27.73
CA THR A 140 18.00 -1.66 26.77
C THR A 140 19.29 -0.86 26.59
N GLY A 141 19.29 0.42 26.92
CA GLY A 141 20.37 1.36 26.62
C GLY A 141 20.51 1.71 25.13
N ASN A 142 19.59 1.26 24.30
CA ASN A 142 19.58 1.57 22.86
C ASN A 142 18.93 2.92 22.62
N SER A 143 19.44 3.67 21.63
CA SER A 143 18.84 4.95 21.18
C SER A 143 18.66 5.96 22.32
N MET A 144 19.64 6.09 23.20
CA MET A 144 19.59 7.00 24.37
C MET A 144 19.36 8.46 23.96
N GLU A 145 19.72 8.85 22.73
CA GLU A 145 19.43 10.17 22.14
C GLU A 145 17.93 10.50 22.14
N ILE A 146 17.05 9.52 22.06
CA ILE A 146 15.59 9.71 22.16
C ILE A 146 15.23 10.21 23.56
N MET A 147 15.80 9.57 24.59
CA MET A 147 15.57 9.92 25.99
C MET A 147 16.11 11.33 26.31
N ASP A 148 17.29 11.64 25.82
CA ASP A 148 17.92 12.93 26.08
C ASP A 148 17.17 14.06 25.40
N SER A 149 16.78 13.88 24.13
CA SER A 149 15.93 14.84 23.41
C SER A 149 14.56 15.04 24.10
N TYR A 150 13.96 13.95 24.59
CA TYR A 150 12.66 14.04 25.28
C TYR A 150 12.75 14.82 26.61
N LYS A 151 13.84 14.67 27.36
CA LYS A 151 14.11 15.46 28.58
C LYS A 151 14.26 16.97 28.28
N GLU A 152 14.76 17.30 27.09
CA GLU A 152 14.86 18.68 26.59
C GLU A 152 13.55 19.21 25.99
N GLY A 153 12.47 18.43 26.05
CA GLY A 153 11.15 18.81 25.57
C GLY A 153 10.93 18.50 24.08
N MET A 154 11.82 17.74 23.44
CA MET A 154 11.71 17.38 22.03
C MET A 154 11.28 15.93 21.87
N ASN A 155 10.08 15.68 21.38
CA ASN A 155 9.65 14.34 20.97
C ASN A 155 10.14 14.05 19.53
N VAL A 156 11.31 13.43 19.40
CA VAL A 156 11.93 13.11 18.10
C VAL A 156 11.29 11.90 17.40
N VAL A 157 10.46 11.13 18.11
CA VAL A 157 9.78 9.94 17.58
C VAL A 157 8.47 10.35 16.90
N MET A 158 7.58 11.02 17.62
CA MET A 158 6.22 11.36 17.17
C MET A 158 6.07 12.85 16.83
N GLY A 159 7.01 13.70 17.29
CA GLY A 159 6.86 15.14 17.18
C GLY A 159 5.64 15.63 17.96
N THR A 160 4.89 16.54 17.35
CA THR A 160 3.59 17.03 17.85
C THR A 160 2.42 16.41 17.09
N ALA A 161 2.59 15.20 16.53
CA ALA A 161 1.58 14.59 15.67
C ALA A 161 0.27 14.31 16.43
N PRO A 162 -0.89 14.73 15.89
CA PRO A 162 -2.20 14.49 16.50
C PRO A 162 -2.70 13.06 16.25
N ALA A 163 -2.04 12.32 15.38
CA ALA A 163 -2.37 10.92 15.07
C ALA A 163 -1.11 10.15 14.70
N LEU A 164 -1.15 8.84 14.91
CA LEU A 164 -0.11 7.90 14.52
C LEU A 164 -0.72 6.79 13.67
N ILE A 165 -0.12 6.52 12.52
CA ILE A 165 -0.45 5.38 11.67
C ILE A 165 0.60 4.30 11.87
N LEU A 166 0.17 3.13 12.33
CA LEU A 166 1.01 1.94 12.44
C LEU A 166 0.67 0.98 11.31
N ALA A 167 1.70 0.55 10.59
CA ALA A 167 1.59 -0.49 9.60
C ALA A 167 2.10 -1.82 10.18
N TYR A 168 1.37 -2.90 9.95
CA TYR A 168 1.77 -4.23 10.38
C TYR A 168 1.33 -5.29 9.37
N CYS A 169 1.96 -6.44 9.39
CA CYS A 169 1.57 -7.61 8.62
C CYS A 169 1.91 -8.88 9.39
N ALA A 170 1.44 -10.02 8.90
CA ALA A 170 1.81 -11.31 9.46
C ALA A 170 3.28 -11.64 9.12
N ASP A 171 3.97 -12.32 10.04
CA ASP A 171 5.39 -12.68 9.88
C ASP A 171 5.62 -13.69 8.74
N ASP A 172 4.61 -14.45 8.36
CA ASP A 172 4.62 -15.45 7.29
C ASP A 172 4.29 -14.87 5.90
N ALA A 173 4.05 -13.58 5.78
CA ALA A 173 3.92 -12.92 4.49
C ALA A 173 5.22 -13.08 3.67
N VAL A 174 5.12 -13.02 2.35
CA VAL A 174 6.27 -13.32 1.47
C VAL A 174 7.42 -12.34 1.65
N ASN A 175 7.13 -11.04 1.69
CA ASN A 175 8.11 -9.98 1.91
C ASN A 175 7.56 -8.93 2.90
N PRO A 176 7.36 -9.30 4.17
CA PRO A 176 6.60 -8.47 5.11
C PRO A 176 7.16 -7.06 5.28
N LYS A 177 8.47 -6.92 5.43
CA LYS A 177 9.13 -5.62 5.65
C LYS A 177 9.10 -4.72 4.41
N GLN A 178 9.40 -5.29 3.25
CA GLN A 178 9.45 -4.54 1.99
C GLN A 178 8.06 -4.10 1.56
N ASP A 179 7.08 -4.99 1.58
CA ASP A 179 5.71 -4.70 1.18
C ASP A 179 5.08 -3.64 2.10
N THR A 180 5.31 -3.75 3.41
CA THR A 180 4.84 -2.76 4.38
C THR A 180 5.53 -1.41 4.19
N ALA A 181 6.84 -1.37 3.91
CA ALA A 181 7.56 -0.12 3.66
C ALA A 181 7.08 0.60 2.39
N ILE A 182 6.80 -0.15 1.31
CA ILE A 182 6.26 0.40 0.06
C ILE A 182 4.86 0.96 0.29
N ALA A 183 4.00 0.24 1.01
CA ALA A 183 2.66 0.72 1.34
C ALA A 183 2.70 1.99 2.22
N MET A 184 3.62 2.06 3.20
CA MET A 184 3.82 3.25 4.03
C MET A 184 4.29 4.46 3.23
N GLU A 185 5.25 4.29 2.29
CA GLU A 185 5.68 5.37 1.41
C GLU A 185 4.52 5.88 0.55
N THR A 186 3.65 5.00 0.08
CA THR A 186 2.45 5.39 -0.66
C THR A 186 1.51 6.25 0.20
N VAL A 187 1.26 5.87 1.46
CA VAL A 187 0.48 6.69 2.41
C VAL A 187 1.14 8.04 2.65
N GLU A 188 2.47 8.07 2.86
CA GLU A 188 3.20 9.32 3.10
C GLU A 188 3.06 10.29 1.93
N LEU A 189 3.23 9.82 0.69
CA LEU A 189 3.08 10.65 -0.51
C LEU A 189 1.64 11.16 -0.69
N LEU A 190 0.64 10.31 -0.43
CA LEU A 190 -0.77 10.69 -0.51
C LEU A 190 -1.13 11.76 0.53
N LEU A 191 -0.70 11.59 1.78
CA LEU A 191 -0.93 12.59 2.83
C LEU A 191 -0.15 13.89 2.58
N GLN A 192 1.03 13.82 1.96
CA GLN A 192 1.80 15.01 1.60
C GLN A 192 1.17 15.80 0.44
N SER A 193 0.35 15.15 -0.37
CA SER A 193 -0.32 15.78 -1.52
C SER A 193 -1.57 16.57 -1.13
N GLN A 194 -2.08 16.40 0.11
CA GLN A 194 -3.23 17.12 0.65
C GLN A 194 -2.83 18.53 1.11
#